data_3eb3156d913416499ec7bf25145048ed
#
_entry.id   3eb3156d913416499ec7bf25145048ed
#
_cell.length_a   1.000
_cell.length_b   1.000
_cell.length_c   1.000
_cell.angle_alpha   90.00
_cell.angle_beta   90.00
_cell.angle_gamma   90.00
#
_symmetry.space_group_name_H-M   'P 1'
#
loop_
_entity.id
_entity.type
_entity.pdbx_description
1 polymer ?
#
loop_
_entity_poly.entity_id
_entity_poly.type
_entity_poly.pdbx_seq_one_letter_code
_entity_poly.pdbx_strand_id
1 'polypeptide(L)'
;MKDFPLEKYKFFVNGNKVIAVSRYAKKTVRGVANCHPDDKFNLEVGKQIAAARCNEKVAAKRYARAEHKCREAEAELEAAQIKYAKMREYMSDAYIAMNEAAQTYDTMISALVKG
;
A
#
# COMPACT_ATOMS: atom_id res chain seq x y z
N MET A 1 4.70 29.62 13.20
CA MET A 1 4.05 28.70 12.24
C MET A 1 4.72 28.81 10.89
N LYS A 2 5.12 27.69 10.32
CA LYS A 2 5.66 27.70 8.96
C LYS A 2 4.51 27.84 7.96
N ASP A 3 4.66 28.77 7.04
CA ASP A 3 3.70 28.94 5.97
C ASP A 3 3.84 27.81 4.96
N PHE A 4 2.74 27.44 4.33
CA PHE A 4 2.76 26.46 3.27
C PHE A 4 3.52 26.98 2.03
N PRO A 5 4.25 26.12 1.33
CA PRO A 5 4.90 26.49 0.08
C PRO A 5 3.85 26.70 -1.00
N LEU A 6 3.34 27.93 -1.10
CA LEU A 6 2.24 28.25 -2.00
C LEU A 6 2.56 28.02 -3.48
N GLU A 7 3.83 28.01 -3.83
CA GLU A 7 4.27 27.78 -5.22
C GLU A 7 3.95 26.37 -5.73
N LYS A 8 3.62 25.44 -4.84
CA LYS A 8 3.25 24.07 -5.22
C LYS A 8 1.79 23.94 -5.64
N TYR A 9 1.02 25.02 -5.50
CA TYR A 9 -0.42 24.98 -5.74
C TYR A 9 -0.79 25.99 -6.78
N LYS A 10 -1.86 25.68 -7.53
CA LYS A 10 -2.54 26.66 -8.36
C LYS A 10 -3.73 27.18 -7.58
N PHE A 11 -3.97 28.47 -7.68
CA PHE A 11 -5.06 29.11 -6.92
C PHE A 11 -6.08 29.73 -7.86
N PHE A 12 -7.33 29.58 -7.47
CA PHE A 12 -8.46 30.23 -8.14
C PHE A 12 -9.26 30.97 -7.09
N VAL A 13 -9.65 32.19 -7.40
CA VAL A 13 -10.47 33.01 -6.51
C VAL A 13 -11.83 33.21 -7.17
N ASN A 14 -12.87 32.88 -6.44
CA ASN A 14 -14.26 33.05 -6.90
C ASN A 14 -15.08 33.67 -5.78
N GLY A 15 -15.34 34.98 -5.92
CA GLY A 15 -16.00 35.75 -4.88
C GLY A 15 -15.17 35.76 -3.60
N ASN A 16 -15.72 35.22 -2.53
CA ASN A 16 -15.02 35.08 -1.25
C ASN A 16 -14.42 33.71 -1.01
N LYS A 17 -14.31 32.89 -2.06
CA LYS A 17 -13.70 31.56 -1.99
C LYS A 17 -12.33 31.58 -2.62
N VAL A 18 -11.37 30.93 -1.96
CA VAL A 18 -10.05 30.68 -2.50
C VAL A 18 -9.90 29.16 -2.66
N ILE A 19 -9.55 28.72 -3.86
CA ILE A 19 -9.42 27.28 -4.17
C ILE A 19 -7.96 27.01 -4.48
N ALA A 20 -7.33 26.12 -3.71
CA ALA A 20 -6.00 25.60 -4.00
C ALA A 20 -6.14 24.30 -4.75
N VAL A 21 -5.38 24.12 -5.82
CA VAL A 21 -5.43 22.93 -6.66
C VAL A 21 -4.06 22.30 -6.72
N SER A 22 -4.01 21.01 -6.53
CA SER A 22 -2.82 20.19 -6.65
C SER A 22 -3.18 18.90 -7.38
N ARG A 23 -2.19 18.06 -7.63
CA ARG A 23 -2.42 16.77 -8.28
C ARG A 23 -1.79 15.66 -7.44
N TYR A 24 -2.51 14.54 -7.36
CA TYR A 24 -2.00 13.34 -6.72
C TYR A 24 -2.43 12.13 -7.54
N ALA A 25 -1.47 11.28 -7.91
CA ALA A 25 -1.71 10.09 -8.72
C ALA A 25 -2.51 10.41 -9.99
N LYS A 26 -2.15 11.49 -10.68
CA LYS A 26 -2.77 11.99 -11.91
C LYS A 26 -4.19 12.53 -11.75
N LYS A 27 -4.67 12.65 -10.51
CA LYS A 27 -5.99 13.21 -10.21
C LYS A 27 -5.87 14.58 -9.56
N THR A 28 -6.80 15.45 -9.84
CA THR A 28 -6.86 16.78 -9.27
C THR A 28 -7.41 16.71 -7.83
N VAL A 29 -6.74 17.38 -6.90
CA VAL A 29 -7.18 17.51 -5.51
C VAL A 29 -7.35 19.00 -5.21
N ARG A 30 -8.44 19.35 -4.55
CA ARG A 30 -8.79 20.74 -4.24
C ARG A 30 -8.98 20.97 -2.75
N GLY A 31 -8.47 22.12 -2.28
CA GLY A 31 -8.79 22.63 -0.93
C GLY A 31 -9.46 23.97 -1.09
N VAL A 32 -10.50 24.22 -0.31
CA VAL A 32 -11.30 25.44 -0.42
C VAL A 32 -11.28 26.18 0.91
N ALA A 33 -11.03 27.50 0.85
CA ALA A 33 -11.18 28.41 1.98
C ALA A 33 -12.32 29.38 1.66
N ASN A 34 -13.28 29.48 2.57
CA ASN A 34 -14.37 30.43 2.47
C ASN A 34 -14.13 31.56 3.43
N CYS A 35 -14.19 32.81 2.93
CA CYS A 35 -14.14 33.98 3.79
C CYS A 35 -15.55 34.28 4.28
N HIS A 36 -15.71 34.43 5.62
CA HIS A 36 -16.99 34.79 6.18
C HIS A 36 -17.39 36.21 5.75
N PRO A 37 -18.67 36.47 5.43
CA PRO A 37 -19.09 37.79 4.98
C PRO A 37 -18.74 38.94 5.93
N ASP A 38 -18.68 38.65 7.24
CA ASP A 38 -18.38 39.63 8.27
C ASP A 38 -16.88 39.80 8.51
N ASP A 39 -16.03 38.96 7.90
CA ASP A 39 -14.58 39.04 8.03
C ASP A 39 -13.97 39.81 6.89
N LYS A 40 -12.89 40.53 7.17
CA LYS A 40 -12.10 41.14 6.12
C LYS A 40 -11.47 40.05 5.29
N PHE A 41 -11.76 40.06 4.00
CA PHE A 41 -11.15 39.10 3.08
C PHE A 41 -9.64 39.35 2.98
N ASN A 42 -8.84 38.36 3.33
CA ASN A 42 -7.39 38.40 3.19
C ASN A 42 -6.98 37.26 2.27
N LEU A 43 -6.53 37.64 1.06
CA LEU A 43 -6.17 36.66 0.03
C LEU A 43 -5.02 35.76 0.48
N GLU A 44 -4.01 36.31 1.15
CA GLU A 44 -2.87 35.53 1.64
C GLU A 44 -3.31 34.46 2.66
N VAL A 45 -4.13 34.86 3.62
CA VAL A 45 -4.65 33.93 4.61
C VAL A 45 -5.54 32.89 3.93
N GLY A 46 -6.36 33.31 2.99
CA GLY A 46 -7.21 32.40 2.20
C GLY A 46 -6.40 31.36 1.46
N LYS A 47 -5.31 31.76 0.83
CA LYS A 47 -4.40 30.85 0.12
C LYS A 47 -3.74 29.85 1.07
N GLN A 48 -3.29 30.30 2.24
CA GLN A 48 -2.69 29.43 3.25
C GLN A 48 -3.67 28.36 3.72
N ILE A 49 -4.90 28.77 4.03
CA ILE A 49 -5.94 27.84 4.48
C ILE A 49 -6.32 26.86 3.37
N ALA A 50 -6.52 27.35 2.14
CA ALA A 50 -6.87 26.50 1.01
C ALA A 50 -5.77 25.49 0.72
N ALA A 51 -4.50 25.91 0.74
CA ALA A 51 -3.35 25.04 0.54
C ALA A 51 -3.27 23.98 1.64
N ALA A 52 -3.47 24.37 2.91
CA ALA A 52 -3.46 23.43 4.03
C ALA A 52 -4.55 22.37 3.87
N ARG A 53 -5.75 22.76 3.48
CA ARG A 53 -6.86 21.83 3.25
C ARG A 53 -6.60 20.90 2.08
N CYS A 54 -5.99 21.42 1.00
CA CYS A 54 -5.59 20.61 -0.13
C CYS A 54 -4.52 19.58 0.29
N ASN A 55 -3.52 20.01 1.04
CA ASN A 55 -2.45 19.15 1.54
C ASN A 55 -3.01 18.04 2.43
N GLU A 56 -3.98 18.35 3.29
CA GLU A 56 -4.63 17.36 4.14
C GLU A 56 -5.32 16.28 3.29
N LYS A 57 -6.03 16.68 2.24
CA LYS A 57 -6.68 15.72 1.34
C LYS A 57 -5.67 14.85 0.60
N VAL A 58 -4.57 15.43 0.14
CA VAL A 58 -3.50 14.67 -0.51
C VAL A 58 -2.88 13.67 0.46
N ALA A 59 -2.62 14.10 1.69
CA ALA A 59 -2.06 13.22 2.72
C ALA A 59 -3.01 12.06 3.04
N ALA A 60 -4.32 12.32 3.14
CA ALA A 60 -5.31 11.27 3.37
C ALA A 60 -5.35 10.26 2.23
N LYS A 61 -5.28 10.72 0.98
CA LYS A 61 -5.23 9.84 -0.20
C LYS A 61 -3.95 9.01 -0.22
N ARG A 62 -2.84 9.61 0.17
CA ARG A 62 -1.54 8.92 0.26
C ARG A 62 -1.59 7.80 1.30
N TYR A 63 -2.18 8.08 2.45
CA TYR A 63 -2.34 7.07 3.50
C TYR A 63 -3.23 5.92 3.04
N ALA A 64 -4.38 6.22 2.42
CA ALA A 64 -5.28 5.19 1.91
C ALA A 64 -4.60 4.28 0.90
N ARG A 65 -3.77 4.85 0.03
CA ARG A 65 -3.01 4.07 -0.95
C ARG A 65 -1.96 3.19 -0.28
N ALA A 66 -1.25 3.73 0.70
CA ALA A 66 -0.24 2.97 1.45
C ALA A 66 -0.89 1.82 2.22
N GLU A 67 -2.04 2.05 2.84
CA GLU A 67 -2.80 1.02 3.55
C GLU A 67 -3.23 -0.10 2.60
N HIS A 68 -3.74 0.26 1.42
CA HIS A 68 -4.14 -0.72 0.42
C HIS A 68 -2.95 -1.59 -0.03
N LYS A 69 -1.80 -0.98 -0.29
CA LYS A 69 -0.59 -1.71 -0.67
C LYS A 69 -0.10 -2.63 0.43
N CYS A 70 -0.22 -2.19 1.68
CA CYS A 70 0.16 -3.01 2.82
C CYS A 70 -0.74 -4.25 2.92
N ARG A 71 -2.04 -4.09 2.72
CA ARG A 71 -2.98 -5.22 2.72
C ARG A 71 -2.72 -6.19 1.58
N GLU A 72 -2.36 -5.70 0.40
CA GLU A 72 -1.98 -6.56 -0.71
C GLU A 72 -0.74 -7.39 -0.37
N ALA A 73 0.27 -6.75 0.24
CA ALA A 73 1.49 -7.44 0.64
C ALA A 73 1.22 -8.49 1.72
N GLU A 74 0.33 -8.19 2.67
CA GLU A 74 -0.07 -9.16 3.70
C GLU A 74 -0.76 -10.38 3.08
N ALA A 75 -1.63 -10.16 2.11
CA ALA A 75 -2.31 -11.26 1.40
C ALA A 75 -1.32 -12.12 0.64
N GLU A 76 -0.34 -11.51 -0.02
CA GLU A 76 0.73 -12.23 -0.73
C GLU A 76 1.59 -13.05 0.24
N LEU A 77 1.91 -12.47 1.39
CA LEU A 77 2.68 -13.16 2.42
C LEU A 77 1.91 -14.37 2.95
N GLU A 78 0.63 -14.21 3.25
CA GLU A 78 -0.21 -15.31 3.73
C GLU A 78 -0.28 -16.44 2.69
N ALA A 79 -0.49 -16.08 1.42
CA ALA A 79 -0.52 -17.07 0.34
C ALA A 79 0.81 -17.82 0.22
N ALA A 80 1.93 -17.10 0.36
CA ALA A 80 3.26 -17.69 0.32
C ALA A 80 3.50 -18.63 1.50
N GLN A 81 3.01 -18.28 2.69
CA GLN A 81 3.12 -19.12 3.88
C GLN A 81 2.32 -20.42 3.73
N ILE A 82 1.13 -20.35 3.16
CA ILE A 82 0.31 -21.53 2.88
C ILE A 82 1.01 -22.43 1.88
N LYS A 83 1.53 -21.85 0.81
CA LYS A 83 2.27 -22.59 -0.21
C LYS A 83 3.51 -23.28 0.38
N TYR A 84 4.24 -22.55 1.22
CA TYR A 84 5.43 -23.08 1.88
C TYR A 84 5.09 -24.29 2.74
N ALA A 85 4.02 -24.21 3.54
CA ALA A 85 3.58 -25.31 4.37
C ALA A 85 3.25 -26.56 3.54
N LYS A 86 2.55 -26.36 2.42
CA LYS A 86 2.22 -27.47 1.50
C LYS A 86 3.48 -28.08 0.86
N MET A 87 4.42 -27.26 0.49
CA MET A 87 5.67 -27.75 -0.13
C MET A 87 6.52 -28.49 0.88
N ARG A 88 6.54 -28.07 2.12
CA ARG A 88 7.26 -28.80 3.19
C ARG A 88 6.64 -30.17 3.43
N GLU A 89 5.33 -30.26 3.42
CA GLU A 89 4.61 -31.53 3.58
C GLU A 89 4.94 -32.46 2.41
N TYR A 90 4.89 -31.92 1.19
CA TYR A 90 5.27 -32.67 -0.01
C TYR A 90 6.71 -33.20 0.07
N MET A 91 7.63 -32.35 0.50
CA MET A 91 9.04 -32.74 0.65
C MET A 91 9.20 -33.84 1.69
N SER A 92 8.49 -33.75 2.83
CA SER A 92 8.51 -34.75 3.88
C SER A 92 8.00 -36.11 3.37
N ASP A 93 6.87 -36.10 2.66
CA ASP A 93 6.28 -37.31 2.08
C ASP A 93 7.23 -37.96 1.06
N ALA A 94 7.84 -37.13 0.22
CA ALA A 94 8.79 -37.59 -0.79
C ALA A 94 10.05 -38.21 -0.14
N TYR A 95 10.50 -37.61 0.99
CA TYR A 95 11.63 -38.15 1.72
C TYR A 95 11.32 -39.52 2.30
N ILE A 96 10.15 -39.70 2.88
CA ILE A 96 9.70 -40.98 3.43
C ILE A 96 9.61 -42.01 2.31
N ALA A 97 9.00 -41.63 1.18
CA ALA A 97 8.88 -42.52 0.01
C ALA A 97 10.26 -42.96 -0.52
N MET A 98 11.22 -42.03 -0.55
CA MET A 98 12.59 -42.33 -0.96
C MET A 98 13.25 -43.35 -0.05
N ASN A 99 13.10 -43.20 1.27
CA ASN A 99 13.66 -44.14 2.25
C ASN A 99 13.01 -45.53 2.14
N GLU A 100 11.70 -45.56 1.97
CA GLU A 100 10.97 -46.83 1.77
C GLU A 100 11.44 -47.54 0.48
N ALA A 101 11.62 -46.77 -0.59
CA ALA A 101 12.12 -47.33 -1.84
C ALA A 101 13.54 -47.90 -1.70
N ALA A 102 14.40 -47.21 -0.95
CA ALA A 102 15.77 -47.67 -0.67
C ALA A 102 15.76 -48.97 0.14
N GLN A 103 14.91 -49.07 1.16
CA GLN A 103 14.77 -50.29 1.95
C GLN A 103 14.23 -51.45 1.13
N THR A 104 13.26 -51.18 0.28
CA THR A 104 12.71 -52.20 -0.63
C THR A 104 13.80 -52.73 -1.57
N TYR A 105 14.60 -51.82 -2.15
CA TYR A 105 15.73 -52.20 -3.00
C TYR A 105 16.73 -53.08 -2.26
N ASP A 106 17.14 -52.67 -1.06
CA ASP A 106 18.10 -53.41 -0.25
C ASP A 106 17.59 -54.82 0.11
N THR A 107 16.30 -54.89 0.49
CA THR A 107 15.67 -56.18 0.84
C THR A 107 15.63 -57.12 -0.37
N MET A 108 15.25 -56.58 -1.54
CA MET A 108 15.19 -57.37 -2.79
C MET A 108 16.57 -57.87 -3.19
N ILE A 109 17.58 -57.02 -3.17
CA ILE A 109 18.95 -57.39 -3.51
C ILE A 109 19.46 -58.46 -2.57
N SER A 110 19.24 -58.32 -1.26
CA SER A 110 19.64 -59.33 -0.30
C SER A 110 18.99 -60.70 -0.54
N ALA A 111 17.69 -60.69 -0.87
CA ALA A 111 16.96 -61.92 -1.16
C ALA A 111 17.48 -62.59 -2.44
N LEU A 112 17.75 -61.78 -3.48
CA LEU A 112 18.25 -62.31 -4.78
C LEU A 112 19.69 -62.84 -4.68
N VAL A 113 20.53 -62.21 -3.88
CA VAL A 113 21.93 -62.62 -3.68
C VAL A 113 22.05 -63.87 -2.82
N LYS A 114 21.21 -63.99 -1.83
CA LYS A 114 21.20 -65.16 -0.92
C LYS A 114 20.48 -66.38 -1.51
N GLY A 115 19.60 -66.11 -2.42
CA GLY A 115 18.83 -67.17 -3.07
C GLY A 115 19.65 -67.91 -4.04
#